data_a9e0b849019fccd609ab68ecbe49cdd2
#
_entry.id   a9e0b849019fccd609ab68ecbe49cdd2
#
_cell.length_a   1.000
_cell.length_b   1.000
_cell.length_c   1.000
_cell.angle_alpha   90.00
_cell.angle_beta   90.00
_cell.angle_gamma   90.00
#
_symmetry.space_group_name_H-M   'P 1'
#
loop_
_entity.id
_entity.type
_entity.pdbx_description
1 polymer ?
#
loop_
_entity_poly.entity_id
_entity_poly.type
_entity_poly.pdbx_seq_one_letter_code
_entity_poly.pdbx_strand_id
1 'polypeptide(L)'
;MSDGLEKRKFQRLECPLEGTVKIVPVKEVSNDLPPLHIKSRNISKGGICLETKAIEVEGVNLLSGLPFARKHRLHMNIELIPNEQLFEVIGEVRWYDVSHDVPEYIYRVGVAFIDIKNNGKEQLLRFLKNHKSSKEHFHKLFKLS
;
A
#
# COMPACT_ATOMS: atom_id res chain seq x y z
N MET A 1 19.44 -5.98 4.69
CA MET A 1 20.37 -4.87 4.64
C MET A 1 19.85 -3.70 5.45
N SER A 2 20.60 -3.32 6.43
CA SER A 2 20.25 -2.23 7.32
C SER A 2 20.18 -0.88 6.62
N ASP A 3 20.97 -0.71 5.58
CA ASP A 3 21.05 0.56 4.86
C ASP A 3 19.72 1.05 4.32
N GLY A 4 18.90 0.14 3.83
CA GLY A 4 17.59 0.51 3.31
C GLY A 4 16.65 1.05 4.38
N LEU A 5 16.77 0.53 5.60
CA LEU A 5 15.96 1.00 6.73
C LEU A 5 16.38 2.38 7.21
N GLU A 6 17.67 2.63 7.24
CA GLU A 6 18.21 3.91 7.69
C GLU A 6 17.87 5.06 6.76
N LYS A 7 17.70 4.76 5.47
CA LYS A 7 17.37 5.77 4.47
C LYS A 7 15.90 6.06 4.35
N ARG A 8 15.05 5.30 5.01
CA ARG A 8 13.62 5.52 4.95
C ARG A 8 13.23 6.72 5.78
N LYS A 9 12.45 7.60 5.18
CA LYS A 9 11.94 8.77 5.86
C LYS A 9 10.99 8.43 6.99
N PHE A 10 10.18 7.38 6.81
CA PHE A 10 9.20 6.94 7.78
C PHE A 10 9.39 5.46 8.10
N GLN A 11 9.17 5.13 9.35
CA GLN A 11 9.18 3.75 9.79
C GLN A 11 8.00 3.00 9.16
N ARG A 12 8.27 1.79 8.71
CA ARG A 12 7.25 0.93 8.12
C ARG A 12 6.78 -0.11 9.11
N LEU A 13 5.48 -0.34 9.11
CA LEU A 13 4.86 -1.36 9.92
C LEU A 13 4.48 -2.53 9.02
N GLU A 14 5.01 -3.71 9.30
CA GLU A 14 4.64 -4.91 8.57
C GLU A 14 3.27 -5.36 9.02
N CYS A 15 2.33 -5.36 8.09
CA CYS A 15 0.94 -5.60 8.41
C CYS A 15 0.18 -5.99 7.15
N PRO A 16 -0.40 -7.20 7.10
CA PRO A 16 -1.19 -7.63 5.95
C PRO A 16 -2.60 -7.06 6.04
N LEU A 17 -2.82 -5.95 5.34
CA LEU A 17 -4.14 -5.33 5.27
C LEU A 17 -4.79 -5.65 3.93
N GLU A 18 -6.10 -5.77 3.94
CA GLU A 18 -6.89 -5.97 2.73
C GLU A 18 -7.32 -4.62 2.17
N GLY A 19 -7.43 -4.54 0.86
CA GLY A 19 -7.89 -3.32 0.23
C GLY A 19 -8.14 -3.48 -1.25
N THR A 20 -8.51 -2.37 -1.86
CA THR A 20 -8.70 -2.29 -3.31
C THR A 20 -7.92 -1.12 -3.87
N VAL A 21 -7.50 -1.27 -5.11
CA VAL A 21 -6.81 -0.22 -5.86
C VAL A 21 -7.55 -0.01 -7.16
N LYS A 22 -7.93 1.22 -7.41
CA LYS A 22 -8.54 1.63 -8.66
C LYS A 22 -7.54 2.49 -9.42
N ILE A 23 -7.23 2.10 -10.64
CA ILE A 23 -6.28 2.84 -11.46
C ILE A 23 -6.98 4.04 -12.07
N VAL A 24 -6.41 5.23 -11.88
CA VAL A 24 -6.89 6.46 -12.50
C VAL A 24 -5.87 6.83 -13.56
N PRO A 25 -6.16 6.56 -14.84
CA PRO A 25 -5.20 6.80 -15.91
C PRO A 25 -4.85 8.27 -16.07
N VAL A 26 -3.63 8.54 -16.53
CA VAL A 26 -3.19 9.90 -16.83
C VAL A 26 -4.01 10.50 -17.97
N LYS A 27 -4.29 9.67 -18.98
CA LYS A 27 -5.16 10.08 -20.09
C LYS A 27 -6.57 9.67 -19.76
N GLU A 28 -7.52 10.56 -20.06
CA GLU A 28 -8.93 10.21 -19.86
C GLU A 28 -9.29 8.97 -20.66
N VAL A 29 -9.73 7.97 -19.92
CA VAL A 29 -10.36 6.79 -20.47
C VAL A 29 -11.83 6.95 -20.13
N SER A 30 -12.69 6.74 -21.08
CA SER A 30 -14.12 7.04 -20.97
C SER A 30 -14.85 6.33 -19.84
N ASN A 31 -14.26 5.30 -19.25
CA ASN A 31 -14.94 4.48 -18.24
C ASN A 31 -14.09 4.29 -17.00
N ASP A 32 -14.76 4.22 -15.86
CA ASP A 32 -14.13 3.79 -14.63
C ASP A 32 -13.65 2.36 -14.78
N LEU A 33 -12.41 2.13 -14.40
CA LEU A 33 -11.85 0.79 -14.39
C LEU A 33 -12.27 0.07 -13.10
N PRO A 34 -12.53 -1.23 -13.17
CA PRO A 34 -12.84 -1.98 -11.95
C PRO A 34 -11.63 -2.02 -11.03
N PRO A 35 -11.85 -2.13 -9.72
CA PRO A 35 -10.75 -2.16 -8.76
C PRO A 35 -10.03 -3.50 -8.77
N LEU A 36 -8.75 -3.46 -8.40
CA LEU A 36 -7.95 -4.65 -8.12
C LEU A 36 -7.97 -4.91 -6.62
N HIS A 37 -8.11 -6.16 -6.23
CA HIS A 37 -7.98 -6.55 -4.84
C HIS A 37 -6.50 -6.72 -4.52
N ILE A 38 -6.06 -6.15 -3.41
CA ILE A 38 -4.67 -6.17 -3.01
C ILE A 38 -4.55 -6.48 -1.52
N LYS A 39 -3.34 -6.86 -1.15
CA LYS A 39 -2.94 -6.94 0.25
C LYS A 39 -1.77 -6.01 0.47
N SER A 40 -1.64 -5.48 1.66
CA SER A 40 -0.44 -4.75 2.00
C SER A 40 0.59 -5.71 2.58
N ARG A 41 1.86 -5.38 2.37
CA ARG A 41 2.95 -6.02 3.06
C ARG A 41 3.40 -5.16 4.23
N ASN A 42 3.47 -3.87 4.03
CA ASN A 42 3.79 -2.92 5.08
C ASN A 42 3.17 -1.57 4.76
N ILE A 43 3.03 -0.74 5.77
CA ILE A 43 2.45 0.60 5.63
C ILE A 43 3.19 1.56 6.56
N SER A 44 3.26 2.82 6.15
CA SER A 44 3.86 3.90 6.92
C SER A 44 3.05 5.18 6.74
N LYS A 45 3.48 6.26 7.34
CA LYS A 45 2.84 7.56 7.16
C LYS A 45 2.89 8.05 5.72
N GLY A 46 3.91 7.65 4.98
CA GLY A 46 4.16 8.16 3.64
C GLY A 46 3.77 7.25 2.51
N GLY A 47 3.46 5.99 2.78
CA GLY A 47 3.18 5.06 1.72
C GLY A 47 2.88 3.65 2.17
N ILE A 48 2.69 2.80 1.19
CA ILE A 48 2.30 1.40 1.42
C ILE A 48 3.00 0.51 0.39
N CYS A 49 3.37 -0.67 0.80
CA CYS A 49 3.83 -1.70 -0.13
C CYS A 49 2.68 -2.68 -0.34
N LEU A 50 2.23 -2.78 -1.56
CA LEU A 50 1.14 -3.66 -1.95
C LEU A 50 1.68 -4.97 -2.49
N GLU A 51 0.93 -6.04 -2.31
CA GLU A 51 1.16 -7.31 -2.98
C GLU A 51 -0.07 -7.61 -3.82
N THR A 52 0.14 -7.95 -5.08
CA THR A 52 -0.95 -8.25 -6.00
C THR A 52 -0.53 -9.28 -7.04
N LYS A 53 -1.46 -10.11 -7.45
CA LYS A 53 -1.23 -11.08 -8.53
C LYS A 53 -1.44 -10.46 -9.90
N ALA A 54 -2.23 -9.40 -9.97
CA ALA A 54 -2.58 -8.74 -11.24
C ALA A 54 -2.19 -7.27 -11.18
N ILE A 55 -1.64 -6.77 -12.27
CA ILE A 55 -1.25 -5.37 -12.39
C ILE A 55 -1.94 -4.68 -13.57
N GLU A 56 -2.85 -5.37 -14.23
CA GLU A 56 -3.52 -4.83 -15.41
C GLU A 56 -5.02 -4.99 -15.29
N VAL A 57 -5.74 -3.93 -15.65
CA VAL A 57 -7.19 -3.90 -15.67
C VAL A 57 -7.60 -3.32 -17.00
N GLU A 58 -8.30 -4.13 -17.82
CA GLU A 58 -8.81 -3.69 -19.12
C GLU A 58 -7.78 -2.98 -19.97
N GLY A 59 -6.57 -3.55 -20.03
CA GLY A 59 -5.49 -3.00 -20.83
C GLY A 59 -4.69 -1.89 -20.15
N VAL A 60 -5.08 -1.45 -18.97
CA VAL A 60 -4.38 -0.40 -18.25
C VAL A 60 -3.52 -1.04 -17.16
N ASN A 61 -2.22 -0.80 -17.23
CA ASN A 61 -1.26 -1.37 -16.31
C ASN A 61 -0.93 -0.35 -15.22
N LEU A 62 -1.06 -0.75 -13.95
CA LEU A 62 -0.80 0.17 -12.84
C LEU A 62 0.65 0.64 -12.76
N LEU A 63 1.58 -0.09 -13.41
CA LEU A 63 2.98 0.28 -13.47
C LEU A 63 3.32 1.16 -14.68
N SER A 64 2.36 1.46 -15.53
CA SER A 64 2.58 2.26 -16.74
C SER A 64 3.17 3.62 -16.38
N GLY A 65 4.10 4.06 -17.22
CA GLY A 65 4.76 5.35 -17.04
C GLY A 65 6.02 5.30 -16.23
N LEU A 66 6.33 4.16 -15.60
CA LEU A 66 7.59 4.01 -14.86
C LEU A 66 8.72 3.69 -15.84
N PRO A 67 9.93 4.26 -15.61
CA PRO A 67 10.24 5.34 -14.65
C PRO A 67 10.19 6.74 -15.26
N PHE A 68 9.97 6.88 -16.55
CA PHE A 68 10.22 8.13 -17.27
C PHE A 68 8.99 8.91 -17.70
N ALA A 69 7.85 8.27 -17.79
CA ALA A 69 6.62 8.91 -18.22
C ALA A 69 5.75 9.28 -17.02
N ARG A 70 4.68 10.04 -17.26
CA ARG A 70 3.72 10.36 -16.19
C ARG A 70 3.06 9.08 -15.71
N LYS A 71 3.00 8.96 -14.39
CA LYS A 71 2.46 7.77 -13.73
C LYS A 71 0.96 7.90 -13.53
N HIS A 72 0.27 6.77 -13.61
CA HIS A 72 -1.13 6.73 -13.22
C HIS A 72 -1.26 7.01 -11.73
N ARG A 73 -2.40 7.57 -11.34
CA ARG A 73 -2.75 7.69 -9.94
C ARG A 73 -3.50 6.43 -9.51
N LEU A 74 -3.31 6.06 -8.26
CA LEU A 74 -3.99 4.91 -7.69
C LEU A 74 -4.94 5.39 -6.60
N HIS A 75 -6.22 5.12 -6.78
CA HIS A 75 -7.21 5.41 -5.75
C HIS A 75 -7.38 4.15 -4.92
N MET A 76 -6.93 4.22 -3.68
CA MET A 76 -6.89 3.06 -2.79
C MET A 76 -7.89 3.20 -1.66
N ASN A 77 -8.52 2.08 -1.31
CA ASN A 77 -9.38 1.97 -0.14
C ASN A 77 -8.85 0.80 0.67
N ILE A 78 -8.30 1.09 1.83
CA ILE A 78 -7.62 0.12 2.67
C ILE A 78 -8.40 -0.08 3.97
N GLU A 79 -8.63 -1.34 4.34
CA GLU A 79 -9.26 -1.67 5.60
C GLU A 79 -8.20 -1.71 6.70
N LEU A 80 -8.04 -0.60 7.41
CA LEU A 80 -7.11 -0.53 8.52
C LEU A 80 -7.64 -1.29 9.72
N ILE A 81 -8.91 -1.11 10.02
CA ILE A 81 -9.59 -1.77 11.13
C ILE A 81 -10.86 -2.39 10.57
N PRO A 82 -11.07 -3.71 10.76
CA PRO A 82 -12.25 -4.37 10.22
C PRO A 82 -13.55 -3.71 10.68
N ASN A 83 -14.48 -3.57 9.76
CA ASN A 83 -15.82 -3.01 9.98
C ASN A 83 -15.83 -1.53 10.35
N GLU A 84 -14.73 -0.82 10.13
CA GLU A 84 -14.69 0.62 10.30
C GLU A 84 -14.53 1.30 8.94
N GLN A 85 -14.56 2.63 8.95
CA GLN A 85 -14.42 3.42 7.74
C GLN A 85 -13.10 3.09 7.02
N LEU A 86 -13.17 2.89 5.72
CA LEU A 86 -12.00 2.61 4.92
C LEU A 86 -11.06 3.82 4.87
N PHE A 87 -9.78 3.53 4.88
CA PHE A 87 -8.75 4.53 4.68
C PHE A 87 -8.64 4.79 3.18
N GLU A 88 -9.03 5.98 2.77
CA GLU A 88 -9.07 6.37 1.38
C GLU A 88 -7.90 7.29 1.05
N VAL A 89 -7.15 6.94 0.02
CA VAL A 89 -5.94 7.68 -0.32
C VAL A 89 -5.64 7.57 -1.81
N ILE A 90 -5.12 8.66 -2.37
CA ILE A 90 -4.59 8.68 -3.72
C ILE A 90 -3.08 8.47 -3.61
N GLY A 91 -2.57 7.53 -4.38
CA GLY A 91 -1.15 7.22 -4.37
C GLY A 91 -0.53 7.21 -5.74
N GLU A 92 0.78 7.09 -5.74
CA GLU A 92 1.58 7.02 -6.96
C GLU A 92 2.65 5.96 -6.79
N VAL A 93 2.81 5.11 -7.79
CA VAL A 93 3.81 4.04 -7.74
C VAL A 93 5.21 4.64 -7.75
N ARG A 94 6.06 4.19 -6.84
CA ARG A 94 7.46 4.61 -6.77
C ARG A 94 8.42 3.53 -7.21
N TRP A 95 8.08 2.27 -6.93
CA TRP A 95 8.92 1.14 -7.33
C TRP A 95 8.05 -0.12 -7.40
N TYR A 96 8.57 -1.12 -8.05
CA TYR A 96 7.93 -2.43 -8.06
C TYR A 96 8.99 -3.54 -8.14
N ASP A 97 8.57 -4.72 -7.74
CA ASP A 97 9.41 -5.91 -7.78
C ASP A 97 8.50 -7.12 -7.99
N VAL A 98 9.08 -8.19 -8.49
CA VAL A 98 8.38 -9.45 -8.68
C VAL A 98 8.96 -10.47 -7.72
N SER A 99 8.11 -11.07 -6.90
CA SER A 99 8.54 -12.10 -5.97
C SER A 99 8.62 -13.44 -6.70
N HIS A 100 9.74 -14.12 -6.56
CA HIS A 100 9.96 -15.45 -7.15
C HIS A 100 9.86 -16.57 -6.11
N ASP A 101 9.51 -16.21 -4.88
CA ASP A 101 9.51 -17.15 -3.75
C ASP A 101 8.26 -18.03 -3.69
N VAL A 102 7.30 -17.78 -4.54
CA VAL A 102 6.04 -18.50 -4.58
C VAL A 102 5.81 -19.07 -5.96
N PRO A 103 5.02 -20.16 -6.09
CA PRO A 103 4.73 -20.75 -7.39
C PRO A 103 4.06 -19.80 -8.37
N GLU A 104 3.30 -18.84 -7.86
CA GLU A 104 2.68 -17.79 -8.65
C GLU A 104 3.47 -16.49 -8.49
N TYR A 105 3.56 -15.73 -9.57
CA TYR A 105 4.21 -14.43 -9.50
C TYR A 105 3.37 -13.48 -8.66
N ILE A 106 4.01 -12.85 -7.71
CA ILE A 106 3.40 -11.81 -6.90
C ILE A 106 4.18 -10.52 -7.11
N TYR A 107 3.48 -9.49 -7.53
CA TYR A 107 4.07 -8.17 -7.69
C TYR A 107 4.04 -7.45 -6.36
N ARG A 108 5.17 -6.87 -5.99
CA ARG A 108 5.28 -5.96 -4.84
C ARG A 108 5.40 -4.56 -5.40
N VAL A 109 4.52 -3.68 -4.95
CA VAL A 109 4.43 -2.34 -5.50
C VAL A 109 4.51 -1.32 -4.37
N GLY A 110 5.54 -0.51 -4.41
CA GLY A 110 5.71 0.58 -3.44
C GLY A 110 4.97 1.81 -3.92
N VAL A 111 4.04 2.29 -3.12
CA VAL A 111 3.16 3.41 -3.46
C VAL A 111 3.34 4.52 -2.44
N ALA A 112 3.61 5.73 -2.92
CA ALA A 112 3.66 6.90 -2.06
C ALA A 112 2.27 7.52 -1.97
N PHE A 113 1.88 7.97 -0.79
CA PHE A 113 0.62 8.67 -0.59
C PHE A 113 0.78 10.11 -1.10
N ILE A 114 -0.10 10.48 -2.02
CA ILE A 114 -0.09 11.83 -2.61
C ILE A 114 -1.18 12.70 -1.97
N ASP A 115 -2.36 12.13 -1.76
CA ASP A 115 -3.49 12.87 -1.23
C ASP A 115 -4.34 11.93 -0.36
N ILE A 116 -4.29 12.13 0.94
CA ILE A 116 -5.07 11.35 1.89
C ILE A 116 -6.42 12.03 2.07
N LYS A 117 -7.49 11.30 1.83
CA LYS A 117 -8.85 11.83 1.83
C LYS A 117 -9.47 11.83 3.23
N ASN A 118 -10.44 12.69 3.42
CA ASN A 118 -11.25 12.76 4.64
C ASN A 118 -10.38 12.87 5.91
N ASN A 119 -10.70 12.11 6.93
CA ASN A 119 -9.93 12.06 8.18
C ASN A 119 -8.85 10.98 8.14
N GLY A 120 -8.44 10.59 6.93
CA GLY A 120 -7.53 9.46 6.76
C GLY A 120 -6.19 9.64 7.45
N LYS A 121 -5.68 10.86 7.50
CA LYS A 121 -4.40 11.13 8.13
C LYS A 121 -4.43 10.79 9.62
N GLU A 122 -5.47 11.23 10.31
CA GLU A 122 -5.66 10.90 11.73
C GLU A 122 -5.90 9.41 11.92
N GLN A 123 -6.70 8.83 11.04
CA GLN A 123 -7.02 7.42 11.04
C GLN A 123 -5.75 6.57 10.93
N LEU A 124 -4.89 6.93 9.98
CA LEU A 124 -3.63 6.24 9.76
C LEU A 124 -2.69 6.36 10.96
N LEU A 125 -2.54 7.57 11.49
CA LEU A 125 -1.66 7.80 12.62
C LEU A 125 -2.11 7.02 13.85
N ARG A 126 -3.43 6.99 14.10
CA ARG A 126 -4.00 6.23 15.20
C ARG A 126 -3.76 4.74 15.01
N PHE A 127 -3.98 4.25 13.80
CA PHE A 127 -3.75 2.85 13.48
C PHE A 127 -2.29 2.45 13.73
N LEU A 128 -1.34 3.23 13.22
CA LEU A 128 0.08 2.95 13.37
C LEU A 128 0.50 2.95 14.82
N LYS A 129 0.01 3.91 15.60
CA LYS A 129 0.30 4.01 17.02
C LYS A 129 -0.24 2.82 17.80
N ASN A 130 -1.51 2.48 17.58
CA ASN A 130 -2.16 1.40 18.31
C ASN A 130 -1.58 0.04 17.96
N HIS A 131 -1.32 -0.19 16.68
CA HIS A 131 -0.76 -1.46 16.23
C HIS A 131 0.65 -1.66 16.77
N LYS A 132 1.46 -0.61 16.76
CA LYS A 132 2.81 -0.66 17.31
C LYS A 132 2.77 -0.96 18.80
N SER A 133 1.90 -0.30 19.57
CA SER A 133 1.76 -0.52 21.00
C SER A 133 1.32 -1.94 21.31
N SER A 134 0.35 -2.45 20.58
CA SER A 134 -0.13 -3.83 20.75
C SER A 134 0.99 -4.83 20.46
N LYS A 135 1.74 -4.60 19.40
CA LYS A 135 2.84 -5.48 19.03
C LYS A 135 3.95 -5.46 20.06
N GLU A 136 4.27 -4.29 20.59
CA GLU A 136 5.26 -4.15 21.64
C GLU A 136 4.83 -4.88 22.91
N HIS A 137 3.58 -4.73 23.28
CA HIS A 137 3.03 -5.41 24.45
C HIS A 137 3.09 -6.92 24.29
N PHE A 138 2.68 -7.41 23.14
CA PHE A 138 2.73 -8.83 22.81
C PHE A 138 4.17 -9.35 22.90
N HIS A 139 5.10 -8.60 22.34
CA HIS A 139 6.51 -8.96 22.34
C HIS A 139 7.07 -9.05 23.76
N LYS A 140 6.69 -8.12 24.63
CA LYS A 140 7.11 -8.14 26.03
C LYS A 140 6.59 -9.38 26.75
N LEU A 141 5.36 -9.78 26.50
CA LEU A 141 4.77 -10.96 27.14
C LEU A 141 5.51 -12.26 26.77
N PHE A 142 5.96 -12.36 25.55
CA PHE A 142 6.59 -13.58 25.06
C PHE A 142 8.12 -13.58 25.10
N LYS A 143 8.71 -12.46 25.30
CA LYS A 143 10.15 -12.33 25.34
C LYS A 143 10.79 -13.00 26.55
N LEU A 144 10.02 -13.19 27.61
CA LEU A 144 10.50 -13.77 28.84
C LEU A 144 10.58 -15.31 28.80
N SER A 145 10.06 -15.90 27.78
CA SER A 145 10.08 -17.36 27.64
C SER A 145 11.36 -17.86 26.99
#